data_f7c024ae8b386bc3b3d95bd70cc426d6
#
_entry.id   f7c024ae8b386bc3b3d95bd70cc426d6
#
_cell.length_a   1.000
_cell.length_b   1.000
_cell.length_c   1.000
_cell.angle_alpha   90.00
_cell.angle_beta   90.00
_cell.angle_gamma   90.00
#
_symmetry.space_group_name_H-M   'P 1'
#
loop_
_entity.id
_entity.type
_entity.pdbx_description
1 polymer ?
#
loop_
_entity_poly.entity_id
_entity_poly.type
_entity_poly.pdbx_seq_one_letter_code
_entity_poly.pdbx_strand_id
1 'polypeptide(L)'
;MGRTLSEKVWDDHVVRAAAGEPDLLYIDLQLCHEVTSPQAFEGLRMAGRQVRRPDLTIATEDHNTPTIDIKKPIADIVSRTQVDTLRRNAKEFGLRIHSLGDRDQGVVHIIGPQLGITQPGMTIVCGDSHTSTHGAFGALAFGIGTSEVEHVLATQTLMQAKPKTMAVTVEGELPPDVTAKDIVLALISKVGTGGGQGYIAEYRGSAIRDLSMEGRMTVCNMSIEWGAKAGMIAPDETTFAYLKGRPHAPEGADWDAAMEYWQTLHTDDDAVFDTEVYIDATKLTPFVTWGTNPGQGVGLDASVPDPEEFEDEVAKASARRALEYMGLTAGTPMRGISVDTVFLGSCTNGRIEDLRLAAGIIKGHKVADGVRMLVVPGSARVREQAMAEGLDEIFLQAGAEWREAGCSMCLGMNPDQLAPGERSASTSNRNFEGRQGKGGRTHLVSPAVAAATAVTGHLAAPSDL
;
A
#
# COMPACT_ATOMS: atom_id res chain seq x y z
N MET A 1 -21.63 25.13 -8.69
CA MET A 1 -20.42 24.48 -9.18
C MET A 1 -20.32 23.21 -8.38
N GLY A 2 -20.30 22.07 -9.06
CA GLY A 2 -20.21 20.77 -8.42
C GLY A 2 -18.90 20.61 -7.65
N ARG A 3 -18.90 19.69 -6.70
CA ARG A 3 -17.73 19.37 -5.87
C ARG A 3 -17.21 17.98 -6.22
N THR A 4 -15.89 17.83 -6.21
CA THR A 4 -15.24 16.51 -6.29
C THR A 4 -15.45 15.74 -4.98
N LEU A 5 -15.23 14.41 -5.01
CA LEU A 5 -15.29 13.58 -3.81
C LEU A 5 -14.37 14.13 -2.70
N SER A 6 -13.12 14.47 -3.06
CA SER A 6 -12.17 14.97 -2.09
C SER A 6 -12.57 16.31 -1.48
N GLU A 7 -13.19 17.20 -2.26
CA GLU A 7 -13.72 18.48 -1.76
C GLU A 7 -14.89 18.27 -0.79
N LYS A 8 -15.78 17.32 -1.08
CA LYS A 8 -16.91 17.00 -0.17
C LYS A 8 -16.36 16.53 1.19
N VAL A 9 -15.47 15.53 1.18
CA VAL A 9 -14.89 15.00 2.43
C VAL A 9 -14.07 16.07 3.14
N TRP A 10 -13.31 16.89 2.41
CA TRP A 10 -12.56 18.00 3.01
C TRP A 10 -13.46 18.99 3.72
N ASP A 11 -14.47 19.49 3.01
CA ASP A 11 -15.37 20.54 3.53
C ASP A 11 -16.16 20.07 4.76
N ASP A 12 -16.56 18.78 4.80
CA ASP A 12 -17.24 18.17 5.94
C ASP A 12 -16.34 18.09 7.20
N HIS A 13 -15.02 18.18 7.06
CA HIS A 13 -14.07 18.05 8.17
C HIS A 13 -13.38 19.36 8.56
N VAL A 14 -13.68 20.47 7.87
CA VAL A 14 -13.10 21.78 8.23
C VAL A 14 -13.69 22.29 9.54
N VAL A 15 -12.85 22.36 10.58
CA VAL A 15 -13.19 22.94 11.88
C VAL A 15 -12.99 24.46 11.88
N ARG A 16 -11.96 24.92 11.16
CA ARG A 16 -11.65 26.33 11.01
C ARG A 16 -10.98 26.56 9.66
N ALA A 17 -11.42 27.59 8.96
CA ALA A 17 -10.77 28.14 7.79
C ALA A 17 -10.56 29.64 7.96
N ALA A 18 -9.44 30.17 7.45
CA ALA A 18 -9.17 31.60 7.41
C ALA A 18 -8.42 31.93 6.11
N ALA A 19 -8.73 33.08 5.53
CA ALA A 19 -8.15 33.49 4.26
C ALA A 19 -6.61 33.57 4.34
N GLY A 20 -5.93 32.83 3.46
CA GLY A 20 -4.47 32.78 3.39
C GLY A 20 -3.79 31.87 4.41
N GLU A 21 -4.56 31.17 5.23
CA GLU A 21 -4.06 30.16 6.19
C GLU A 21 -4.45 28.74 5.74
N PRO A 22 -3.72 27.71 6.15
CA PRO A 22 -4.18 26.33 6.03
C PRO A 22 -5.47 26.07 6.81
N ASP A 23 -6.31 25.17 6.35
CA ASP A 23 -7.51 24.74 7.06
C ASP A 23 -7.16 23.84 8.25
N LEU A 24 -7.90 23.98 9.34
CA LEU A 24 -7.85 23.05 10.46
C LEU A 24 -8.89 21.95 10.22
N LEU A 25 -8.43 20.73 9.97
CA LEU A 25 -9.29 19.56 9.75
C LEU A 25 -9.48 18.76 11.04
N TYR A 26 -10.68 18.26 11.28
CA TYR A 26 -10.93 17.18 12.22
C TYR A 26 -10.42 15.87 11.64
N ILE A 27 -9.86 15.00 12.47
CA ILE A 27 -9.36 13.67 12.08
C ILE A 27 -10.22 12.59 12.75
N ASP A 28 -10.90 11.76 11.95
CA ASP A 28 -11.77 10.70 12.47
C ASP A 28 -11.00 9.52 13.00
N LEU A 29 -9.86 9.18 12.39
CA LEU A 29 -9.07 8.03 12.79
C LEU A 29 -7.59 8.32 12.69
N GLN A 30 -6.86 8.05 13.78
CA GLN A 30 -5.42 7.98 13.77
C GLN A 30 -4.94 6.55 13.94
N LEU A 31 -4.09 6.11 13.00
CA LEU A 31 -3.41 4.82 13.07
C LEU A 31 -1.97 5.04 13.53
N CYS A 32 -1.48 4.13 14.37
CA CYS A 32 -0.12 4.17 14.92
C CYS A 32 0.58 2.83 14.76
N HIS A 33 1.88 2.87 14.56
CA HIS A 33 2.75 1.70 14.62
C HIS A 33 4.07 2.04 15.34
N GLU A 34 4.93 1.05 15.57
CA GLU A 34 6.09 1.17 16.43
C GLU A 34 7.21 2.07 15.90
N VAL A 35 7.26 2.34 14.58
CA VAL A 35 8.39 3.06 13.99
C VAL A 35 8.27 4.58 14.14
N THR A 36 7.09 5.16 13.90
CA THR A 36 6.90 6.62 13.80
C THR A 36 6.19 7.23 15.00
N SER A 37 5.74 6.45 15.97
CA SER A 37 4.97 6.93 17.12
C SER A 37 5.78 7.22 18.40
N PRO A 38 6.98 6.64 18.66
CA PRO A 38 7.65 6.81 19.96
C PRO A 38 7.89 8.26 20.36
N GLN A 39 8.40 9.10 19.43
CA GLN A 39 8.69 10.49 19.69
C GLN A 39 7.42 11.33 19.87
N ALA A 40 6.33 11.00 19.19
CA ALA A 40 5.05 11.67 19.34
C ALA A 40 4.50 11.49 20.76
N PHE A 41 4.55 10.29 21.31
CA PHE A 41 4.15 10.03 22.71
C PHE A 41 5.09 10.68 23.71
N GLU A 42 6.39 10.75 23.43
CA GLU A 42 7.34 11.48 24.29
C GLU A 42 7.03 12.97 24.32
N GLY A 43 6.69 13.58 23.18
CA GLY A 43 6.24 14.97 23.11
C GLY A 43 5.00 15.22 23.96
N LEU A 44 4.01 14.32 23.95
CA LEU A 44 2.84 14.41 24.83
C LEU A 44 3.23 14.41 26.32
N ARG A 45 4.15 13.51 26.74
CA ARG A 45 4.64 13.45 28.14
C ARG A 45 5.31 14.75 28.54
N MET A 46 6.23 15.26 27.71
CA MET A 46 6.96 16.50 27.99
C MET A 46 6.00 17.68 28.08
N ALA A 47 4.93 17.70 27.29
CA ALA A 47 3.91 18.77 27.35
C ALA A 47 2.84 18.53 28.41
N GLY A 48 2.87 17.42 29.15
CA GLY A 48 1.86 17.08 30.17
C GLY A 48 0.48 16.83 29.57
N ARG A 49 0.42 16.36 28.31
CA ARG A 49 -0.83 16.14 27.56
C ARG A 49 -1.21 14.66 27.54
N GLN A 50 -2.52 14.40 27.42
CA GLN A 50 -3.09 13.07 27.19
C GLN A 50 -3.50 12.95 25.72
N VAL A 51 -3.70 11.70 25.26
CA VAL A 51 -4.36 11.45 23.99
C VAL A 51 -5.82 11.90 24.12
N ARG A 52 -6.25 12.78 23.21
CA ARG A 52 -7.57 13.39 23.26
C ARG A 52 -8.71 12.40 22.99
N ARG A 53 -8.53 11.51 22.02
CA ARG A 53 -9.52 10.50 21.61
C ARG A 53 -8.88 9.13 21.49
N PRO A 54 -8.63 8.46 22.63
CA PRO A 54 -8.06 7.12 22.61
C PRO A 54 -8.92 6.11 21.85
N ASP A 55 -10.23 6.32 21.80
CA ASP A 55 -11.22 5.53 21.06
C ASP A 55 -11.10 5.67 19.53
N LEU A 56 -10.52 6.76 19.03
CA LEU A 56 -10.26 7.02 17.60
C LEU A 56 -8.77 6.85 17.24
N THR A 57 -7.99 6.24 18.14
CA THR A 57 -6.57 5.95 17.91
C THR A 57 -6.31 4.47 18.08
N ILE A 58 -5.77 3.84 17.03
CA ILE A 58 -5.51 2.39 17.01
C ILE A 58 -4.06 2.15 16.69
N ALA A 59 -3.42 1.29 17.47
CA ALA A 59 -2.03 0.88 17.29
C ALA A 59 -1.93 -0.58 16.83
N THR A 60 -0.91 -0.88 16.04
CA THR A 60 -0.54 -2.25 15.65
C THR A 60 0.97 -2.41 15.58
N GLU A 61 1.44 -3.62 15.79
CA GLU A 61 2.85 -4.01 15.64
C GLU A 61 3.00 -4.68 14.27
N ASP A 62 3.75 -4.08 13.36
CA ASP A 62 3.78 -4.58 11.98
C ASP A 62 5.13 -4.46 11.24
N HIS A 63 5.94 -3.42 11.51
CA HIS A 63 7.15 -3.13 10.76
C HIS A 63 8.38 -3.88 11.26
N ASN A 64 8.62 -3.86 12.58
CA ASN A 64 9.79 -4.45 13.23
C ASN A 64 9.54 -5.86 13.76
N THR A 65 8.43 -6.46 13.36
CA THR A 65 8.04 -7.80 13.82
C THR A 65 8.67 -8.89 12.95
N PRO A 66 9.16 -10.00 13.55
CA PRO A 66 9.62 -11.15 12.79
C PRO A 66 8.43 -11.88 12.17
N THR A 67 8.65 -12.57 11.06
CA THR A 67 7.68 -13.43 10.38
C THR A 67 7.89 -14.92 10.63
N ILE A 68 8.90 -15.24 11.45
CA ILE A 68 9.19 -16.58 11.95
C ILE A 68 9.41 -16.51 13.46
N ASP A 69 9.16 -17.62 14.14
CA ASP A 69 9.45 -17.75 15.60
C ASP A 69 8.85 -16.63 16.46
N ILE A 70 7.66 -16.13 16.10
CA ILE A 70 7.01 -14.95 16.72
C ILE A 70 6.79 -15.08 18.24
N LYS A 71 6.88 -16.30 18.79
CA LYS A 71 6.79 -16.56 20.22
C LYS A 71 8.11 -16.31 20.97
N LYS A 72 9.21 -16.17 20.25
CA LYS A 72 10.51 -15.84 20.82
C LYS A 72 10.66 -14.32 20.96
N PRO A 73 11.47 -13.82 21.91
CA PRO A 73 11.80 -12.39 21.96
C PRO A 73 12.43 -11.93 20.64
N ILE A 74 12.06 -10.74 20.19
CA ILE A 74 12.67 -10.12 19.00
C ILE A 74 14.17 -9.97 19.25
N ALA A 75 14.98 -10.57 18.38
CA ALA A 75 16.43 -10.66 18.57
C ALA A 75 17.13 -9.31 18.43
N ASP A 76 16.75 -8.52 17.42
CA ASP A 76 17.27 -7.18 17.23
C ASP A 76 16.82 -6.24 18.35
N ILE A 77 17.80 -5.58 19.01
CA ILE A 77 17.56 -4.74 20.18
C ILE A 77 16.76 -3.48 19.81
N VAL A 78 17.03 -2.88 18.64
CA VAL A 78 16.34 -1.66 18.20
C VAL A 78 14.88 -1.96 17.90
N SER A 79 14.63 -2.99 17.10
CA SER A 79 13.27 -3.45 16.77
C SER A 79 12.47 -3.81 18.04
N ARG A 80 13.08 -4.58 18.94
CA ARG A 80 12.46 -4.93 20.23
C ARG A 80 12.11 -3.68 21.06
N THR A 81 13.04 -2.72 21.16
CA THR A 81 12.83 -1.51 21.93
C THR A 81 11.68 -0.67 21.38
N GLN A 82 11.55 -0.58 20.04
CA GLN A 82 10.45 0.14 19.39
C GLN A 82 9.10 -0.54 19.66
N VAL A 83 9.01 -1.86 19.51
CA VAL A 83 7.80 -2.62 19.80
C VAL A 83 7.41 -2.51 21.29
N ASP A 84 8.35 -2.70 22.21
CA ASP A 84 8.10 -2.57 23.65
C ASP A 84 7.70 -1.14 24.03
N THR A 85 8.22 -0.13 23.35
CA THR A 85 7.84 1.25 23.54
C THR A 85 6.41 1.54 23.08
N LEU A 86 6.00 0.99 21.92
CA LEU A 86 4.61 1.09 21.47
C LEU A 86 3.64 0.47 22.48
N ARG A 87 3.94 -0.76 22.98
CA ARG A 87 3.14 -1.44 24.03
C ARG A 87 3.01 -0.60 25.29
N ARG A 88 4.12 -0.03 25.77
CA ARG A 88 4.13 0.85 26.92
C ARG A 88 3.30 2.12 26.71
N ASN A 89 3.45 2.76 25.55
CA ASN A 89 2.68 3.94 25.18
C ASN A 89 1.17 3.63 25.10
N ALA A 90 0.81 2.54 24.43
CA ALA A 90 -0.60 2.13 24.30
C ALA A 90 -1.22 1.91 25.70
N LYS A 91 -0.50 1.23 26.61
CA LYS A 91 -0.96 1.02 27.97
C LYS A 91 -1.11 2.31 28.76
N GLU A 92 -0.12 3.21 28.67
CA GLU A 92 -0.07 4.46 29.40
C GLU A 92 -1.18 5.43 28.98
N PHE A 93 -1.42 5.54 27.67
CA PHE A 93 -2.41 6.45 27.11
C PHE A 93 -3.78 5.82 26.83
N GLY A 94 -3.97 4.56 27.22
CA GLY A 94 -5.26 3.86 27.12
C GLY A 94 -5.68 3.54 25.69
N LEU A 95 -4.71 3.28 24.79
CA LEU A 95 -4.98 2.99 23.38
C LEU A 95 -5.28 1.50 23.16
N ARG A 96 -6.12 1.24 22.17
CA ARG A 96 -6.27 -0.09 21.60
C ARG A 96 -5.03 -0.45 20.79
N ILE A 97 -4.45 -1.61 21.07
CA ILE A 97 -3.27 -2.12 20.36
C ILE A 97 -3.51 -3.56 19.90
N HIS A 98 -3.11 -3.87 18.67
CA HIS A 98 -3.04 -5.22 18.12
C HIS A 98 -1.58 -5.67 18.11
N SER A 99 -1.22 -6.48 19.10
CA SER A 99 0.15 -6.92 19.32
C SER A 99 0.48 -8.19 18.53
N LEU A 100 1.77 -8.41 18.27
CA LEU A 100 2.28 -9.62 17.63
C LEU A 100 1.76 -10.88 18.32
N GLY A 101 1.08 -11.73 17.55
CA GLY A 101 0.41 -12.93 18.02
C GLY A 101 -1.08 -12.77 18.32
N ASP A 102 -1.62 -11.55 18.30
CA ASP A 102 -3.07 -11.32 18.38
C ASP A 102 -3.74 -11.68 17.05
N ARG A 103 -4.99 -12.14 17.11
CA ARG A 103 -5.79 -12.49 15.92
C ARG A 103 -6.00 -11.29 14.98
N ASP A 104 -6.08 -10.09 15.54
CA ASP A 104 -6.34 -8.85 14.78
C ASP A 104 -5.06 -8.09 14.43
N GLN A 105 -3.88 -8.65 14.75
CA GLN A 105 -2.60 -8.07 14.38
C GLN A 105 -2.35 -8.18 12.89
N GLY A 106 -1.71 -7.18 12.34
CA GLY A 106 -1.29 -7.13 10.94
C GLY A 106 -0.81 -5.76 10.53
N VAL A 107 -0.47 -5.66 9.27
CA VAL A 107 -0.03 -4.40 8.66
C VAL A 107 -1.11 -3.34 8.81
N VAL A 108 -0.74 -2.17 9.28
CA VAL A 108 -1.65 -1.09 9.68
C VAL A 108 -2.69 -0.74 8.60
N HIS A 109 -2.32 -0.76 7.32
CA HIS A 109 -3.21 -0.46 6.20
C HIS A 109 -4.04 -1.67 5.70
N ILE A 110 -3.87 -2.83 6.32
CA ILE A 110 -4.68 -4.02 6.07
C ILE A 110 -5.73 -4.18 7.18
N ILE A 111 -5.34 -3.99 8.44
CA ILE A 111 -6.25 -4.20 9.56
C ILE A 111 -7.40 -3.18 9.59
N GLY A 112 -7.15 -1.91 9.26
CA GLY A 112 -8.19 -0.87 9.22
C GLY A 112 -9.38 -1.27 8.33
N PRO A 113 -9.16 -1.54 7.03
CA PRO A 113 -10.17 -2.09 6.14
C PRO A 113 -10.77 -3.42 6.59
N GLN A 114 -9.92 -4.38 6.94
CA GLN A 114 -10.35 -5.74 7.28
C GLN A 114 -11.27 -5.79 8.50
N LEU A 115 -11.05 -4.92 9.47
CA LEU A 115 -11.88 -4.83 10.67
C LEU A 115 -13.10 -3.90 10.51
N GLY A 116 -13.25 -3.21 9.37
CA GLY A 116 -14.32 -2.25 9.12
C GLY A 116 -14.14 -0.93 9.88
N ILE A 117 -12.91 -0.63 10.31
CA ILE A 117 -12.56 0.62 10.99
C ILE A 117 -12.44 1.76 9.97
N THR A 118 -11.95 1.44 8.77
CA THR A 118 -11.92 2.34 7.62
C THR A 118 -13.30 2.39 6.98
N GLN A 119 -13.90 3.59 6.90
CA GLN A 119 -15.23 3.78 6.34
C GLN A 119 -15.26 4.96 5.36
N PRO A 120 -16.23 5.00 4.41
CA PRO A 120 -16.37 6.10 3.49
C PRO A 120 -16.56 7.45 4.19
N GLY A 121 -15.97 8.49 3.61
CA GLY A 121 -16.09 9.86 4.08
C GLY A 121 -15.24 10.22 5.30
N MET A 122 -14.49 9.30 5.89
CA MET A 122 -13.60 9.57 7.02
C MET A 122 -12.34 10.32 6.60
N THR A 123 -11.76 11.08 7.53
CA THR A 123 -10.38 11.53 7.48
C THR A 123 -9.50 10.58 8.30
N ILE A 124 -8.47 10.00 7.67
CA ILE A 124 -7.60 8.99 8.28
C ILE A 124 -6.13 9.39 8.15
N VAL A 125 -5.40 9.38 9.24
CA VAL A 125 -3.96 9.68 9.24
C VAL A 125 -3.14 8.61 9.95
N CYS A 126 -1.89 8.48 9.51
CA CYS A 126 -0.90 7.59 10.12
C CYS A 126 0.50 8.15 9.85
N GLY A 127 1.46 7.84 10.70
CA GLY A 127 2.88 8.11 10.46
C GLY A 127 3.50 7.22 9.37
N ASP A 128 2.73 6.73 8.42
CA ASP A 128 3.14 5.92 7.28
C ASP A 128 2.60 6.51 5.98
N SER A 129 3.45 6.59 4.96
CA SER A 129 3.12 7.21 3.67
C SER A 129 2.03 6.45 2.88
N HIS A 130 1.86 5.13 3.10
CA HIS A 130 0.85 4.32 2.41
C HIS A 130 -0.55 4.39 3.04
N THR A 131 -0.77 5.34 3.94
CA THR A 131 -2.11 5.66 4.50
C THR A 131 -3.15 5.95 3.41
N SER A 132 -2.71 6.40 2.23
CA SER A 132 -3.58 6.56 1.05
C SER A 132 -4.35 5.30 0.65
N THR A 133 -3.94 4.11 1.11
CA THR A 133 -4.67 2.83 0.93
C THR A 133 -6.14 2.95 1.30
N HIS A 134 -6.44 3.65 2.39
CA HIS A 134 -7.81 3.81 2.92
C HIS A 134 -8.72 4.64 2.00
N GLY A 135 -8.14 5.40 1.08
CA GLY A 135 -8.88 6.15 0.07
C GLY A 135 -9.66 5.28 -0.92
N ALA A 136 -9.35 3.98 -0.99
CA ALA A 136 -10.12 2.99 -1.74
C ALA A 136 -11.59 2.89 -1.28
N PHE A 137 -11.88 3.36 -0.08
CA PHE A 137 -13.22 3.42 0.52
C PHE A 137 -13.88 4.80 0.37
N GLY A 138 -13.29 5.74 -0.32
CA GLY A 138 -13.76 7.12 -0.36
C GLY A 138 -13.42 7.91 0.91
N ALA A 139 -12.46 7.44 1.70
CA ALA A 139 -11.89 8.18 2.82
C ALA A 139 -10.78 9.14 2.33
N LEU A 140 -10.65 10.30 2.96
CA LEU A 140 -9.51 11.19 2.76
C LEU A 140 -8.38 10.74 3.69
N ALA A 141 -7.46 9.97 3.16
CA ALA A 141 -6.43 9.30 3.95
C ALA A 141 -5.01 9.64 3.44
N PHE A 142 -4.13 10.05 4.34
CA PHE A 142 -2.77 10.43 3.97
C PHE A 142 -1.76 10.27 5.12
N GLY A 143 -0.50 10.05 4.73
CA GLY A 143 0.62 9.97 5.67
C GLY A 143 1.00 11.32 6.24
N ILE A 144 1.40 11.33 7.52
CA ILE A 144 1.81 12.52 8.26
C ILE A 144 3.16 12.32 8.97
N GLY A 145 3.86 13.41 9.23
CA GLY A 145 5.11 13.37 9.98
C GLY A 145 4.92 13.15 11.49
N THR A 146 5.98 12.73 12.19
CA THR A 146 5.93 12.40 13.62
C THR A 146 5.40 13.56 14.48
N SER A 147 5.77 14.81 14.16
CA SER A 147 5.25 15.99 14.89
C SER A 147 3.75 16.20 14.64
N GLU A 148 3.26 15.87 13.46
CA GLU A 148 1.84 15.91 13.14
C GLU A 148 1.09 14.76 13.85
N VAL A 149 1.71 13.57 13.98
CA VAL A 149 1.17 12.47 14.82
C VAL A 149 0.95 12.94 16.25
N GLU A 150 1.96 13.60 16.86
CA GLU A 150 1.83 14.20 18.20
C GLU A 150 0.66 15.18 18.26
N HIS A 151 0.58 16.08 17.27
CA HIS A 151 -0.49 17.08 17.21
C HIS A 151 -1.88 16.47 17.16
N VAL A 152 -2.09 15.45 16.30
CA VAL A 152 -3.37 14.75 16.18
C VAL A 152 -3.69 13.99 17.45
N LEU A 153 -2.74 13.29 18.06
CA LEU A 153 -2.93 12.64 19.35
C LEU A 153 -3.42 13.62 20.44
N ALA A 154 -2.85 14.84 20.46
CA ALA A 154 -3.18 15.87 21.45
C ALA A 154 -4.53 16.57 21.19
N THR A 155 -4.94 16.73 19.93
CA THR A 155 -6.02 17.67 19.55
C THR A 155 -7.14 17.03 18.75
N GLN A 156 -6.90 15.89 18.09
CA GLN A 156 -7.74 15.25 17.10
C GLN A 156 -7.97 16.14 15.86
N THR A 157 -7.07 17.07 15.60
CA THR A 157 -7.13 18.00 14.47
C THR A 157 -5.78 18.12 13.78
N LEU A 158 -5.75 18.61 12.55
CA LEU A 158 -4.52 18.84 11.80
C LEU A 158 -4.65 20.04 10.86
N MET A 159 -3.65 20.92 10.85
CA MET A 159 -3.55 22.01 9.90
C MET A 159 -3.05 21.50 8.56
N GLN A 160 -3.82 21.71 7.49
CA GLN A 160 -3.45 21.28 6.14
C GLN A 160 -3.82 22.32 5.09
N ALA A 161 -2.90 22.61 4.18
CA ALA A 161 -3.23 23.37 2.97
C ALA A 161 -4.11 22.50 2.05
N LYS A 162 -5.22 23.07 1.55
CA LYS A 162 -6.14 22.34 0.65
C LYS A 162 -5.41 21.98 -0.65
N PRO A 163 -5.26 20.69 -0.98
CA PRO A 163 -4.59 20.25 -2.19
C PRO A 163 -5.46 20.55 -3.42
N LYS A 164 -4.84 20.53 -4.59
CA LYS A 164 -5.53 20.50 -5.87
C LYS A 164 -6.13 19.12 -6.13
N THR A 165 -7.04 19.04 -7.09
CA THR A 165 -7.75 17.82 -7.46
C THR A 165 -7.26 17.30 -8.81
N MET A 166 -7.08 15.98 -8.92
CA MET A 166 -6.67 15.31 -10.16
C MET A 166 -7.58 14.13 -10.44
N ALA A 167 -8.18 14.08 -11.63
CA ALA A 167 -8.86 12.88 -12.10
C ALA A 167 -7.87 11.92 -12.77
N VAL A 168 -7.88 10.65 -12.36
CA VAL A 168 -7.17 9.56 -13.05
C VAL A 168 -8.22 8.61 -13.60
N THR A 169 -8.52 8.74 -14.89
CA THR A 169 -9.55 7.97 -15.56
C THR A 169 -8.93 6.76 -16.27
N VAL A 170 -9.37 5.56 -15.90
CA VAL A 170 -8.92 4.29 -16.49
C VAL A 170 -10.13 3.59 -17.11
N GLU A 171 -10.18 3.58 -18.43
CA GLU A 171 -11.32 3.03 -19.19
C GLU A 171 -10.95 1.78 -19.97
N GLY A 172 -11.92 0.88 -20.08
CA GLY A 172 -11.81 -0.37 -20.81
C GLY A 172 -11.65 -1.58 -19.91
N GLU A 173 -11.68 -2.76 -20.48
CA GLU A 173 -11.48 -4.03 -19.81
C GLU A 173 -9.98 -4.34 -19.70
N LEU A 174 -9.56 -4.84 -18.55
CA LEU A 174 -8.16 -5.26 -18.33
C LEU A 174 -7.87 -6.52 -19.17
N PRO A 175 -6.75 -6.54 -19.92
CA PRO A 175 -6.29 -7.75 -20.59
C PRO A 175 -6.00 -8.90 -19.61
N PRO A 176 -5.95 -10.16 -20.08
CA PRO A 176 -5.46 -11.27 -19.27
C PRO A 176 -4.09 -10.97 -18.62
N ASP A 177 -3.86 -11.52 -17.43
CA ASP A 177 -2.63 -11.37 -16.64
C ASP A 177 -2.36 -9.94 -16.10
N VAL A 178 -3.17 -8.94 -16.47
CA VAL A 178 -3.08 -7.56 -15.98
C VAL A 178 -3.93 -7.39 -14.71
N THR A 179 -3.34 -6.79 -13.70
CA THR A 179 -3.97 -6.56 -12.38
C THR A 179 -3.99 -5.08 -12.01
N ALA A 180 -4.61 -4.76 -10.89
CA ALA A 180 -4.61 -3.39 -10.32
C ALA A 180 -3.19 -2.83 -10.12
N LYS A 181 -2.21 -3.70 -9.81
CA LYS A 181 -0.80 -3.31 -9.65
C LYS A 181 -0.21 -2.79 -10.96
N ASP A 182 -0.55 -3.45 -12.06
CA ASP A 182 -0.05 -3.06 -13.39
C ASP A 182 -0.63 -1.71 -13.82
N ILE A 183 -1.90 -1.41 -13.47
CA ILE A 183 -2.50 -0.08 -13.70
C ILE A 183 -1.68 1.01 -13.04
N VAL A 184 -1.40 0.86 -11.74
CA VAL A 184 -0.72 1.92 -10.99
C VAL A 184 0.76 2.03 -11.35
N LEU A 185 1.46 0.94 -11.67
CA LEU A 185 2.84 0.99 -12.16
C LEU A 185 2.92 1.68 -13.54
N ALA A 186 1.99 1.37 -14.43
CA ALA A 186 1.91 2.05 -15.74
C ALA A 186 1.58 3.55 -15.58
N LEU A 187 0.69 3.91 -14.65
CA LEU A 187 0.42 5.31 -14.31
C LEU A 187 1.70 6.02 -13.85
N ILE A 188 2.41 5.44 -12.87
CA ILE A 188 3.62 6.05 -12.31
C ILE A 188 4.70 6.22 -13.39
N SER A 189 4.86 5.23 -14.26
CA SER A 189 5.80 5.32 -15.37
C SER A 189 5.41 6.42 -16.36
N LYS A 190 4.11 6.65 -16.58
CA LYS A 190 3.58 7.68 -17.49
C LYS A 190 3.75 9.09 -16.94
N VAL A 191 3.47 9.32 -15.65
CA VAL A 191 3.44 10.66 -15.06
C VAL A 191 4.72 11.01 -14.28
N GLY A 192 5.56 10.01 -14.01
CA GLY A 192 6.78 10.15 -13.20
C GLY A 192 6.47 10.16 -11.68
N THR A 193 7.51 9.99 -10.87
CA THR A 193 7.41 9.93 -9.40
C THR A 193 6.99 11.24 -8.73
N GLY A 194 6.95 12.36 -9.46
CA GLY A 194 6.50 13.68 -8.99
C GLY A 194 5.21 14.19 -9.65
N GLY A 195 4.58 13.40 -10.54
CA GLY A 195 3.44 13.86 -11.35
C GLY A 195 2.19 14.24 -10.56
N GLY A 196 2.02 13.70 -9.35
CA GLY A 196 0.89 13.98 -8.46
C GLY A 196 1.18 14.98 -7.34
N GLN A 197 2.35 15.62 -7.33
CA GLN A 197 2.74 16.49 -6.24
C GLN A 197 1.78 17.69 -6.07
N GLY A 198 1.19 17.80 -4.87
CA GLY A 198 0.22 18.84 -4.53
C GLY A 198 -1.23 18.49 -4.88
N TYR A 199 -1.48 17.26 -5.36
CA TYR A 199 -2.83 16.80 -5.73
C TYR A 199 -3.35 15.69 -4.81
N ILE A 200 -4.68 15.63 -4.70
CA ILE A 200 -5.42 14.43 -4.35
C ILE A 200 -5.90 13.80 -5.67
N ALA A 201 -5.56 12.55 -5.90
CA ALA A 201 -5.98 11.81 -7.08
C ALA A 201 -7.30 11.09 -6.84
N GLU A 202 -8.28 11.28 -7.70
CA GLU A 202 -9.50 10.48 -7.75
C GLU A 202 -9.42 9.51 -8.91
N TYR A 203 -9.35 8.22 -8.61
CA TYR A 203 -9.35 7.16 -9.62
C TYR A 203 -10.78 6.83 -10.01
N ARG A 204 -11.05 6.82 -11.31
CA ARG A 204 -12.37 6.64 -11.90
C ARG A 204 -12.29 5.92 -13.25
N GLY A 205 -13.42 5.60 -13.82
CA GLY A 205 -13.51 4.88 -15.09
C GLY A 205 -13.99 3.44 -14.91
N SER A 206 -14.29 2.77 -16.03
CA SER A 206 -14.85 1.41 -16.01
C SER A 206 -13.89 0.41 -15.36
N ALA A 207 -12.60 0.43 -15.74
CA ALA A 207 -11.62 -0.48 -15.19
C ALA A 207 -11.46 -0.34 -13.66
N ILE A 208 -11.60 0.88 -13.11
CA ILE A 208 -11.52 1.09 -11.66
C ILE A 208 -12.78 0.59 -10.95
N ARG A 209 -13.96 0.80 -11.53
CA ARG A 209 -15.23 0.31 -10.95
C ARG A 209 -15.28 -1.21 -10.89
N ASP A 210 -14.71 -1.88 -11.89
CA ASP A 210 -14.68 -3.34 -11.99
C ASP A 210 -13.65 -4.00 -11.05
N LEU A 211 -12.75 -3.21 -10.44
CA LEU A 211 -11.82 -3.74 -9.44
C LEU A 211 -12.54 -4.18 -8.16
N SER A 212 -12.06 -5.27 -7.58
CA SER A 212 -12.36 -5.63 -6.20
C SER A 212 -11.85 -4.56 -5.22
N MET A 213 -12.29 -4.61 -3.96
CA MET A 213 -11.76 -3.70 -2.94
C MET A 213 -10.26 -3.87 -2.74
N GLU A 214 -9.74 -5.08 -2.81
CA GLU A 214 -8.31 -5.37 -2.74
C GLU A 214 -7.53 -4.72 -3.88
N GLY A 215 -8.06 -4.78 -5.11
CA GLY A 215 -7.50 -4.07 -6.27
C GLY A 215 -7.53 -2.56 -6.10
N ARG A 216 -8.65 -2.00 -5.62
CA ARG A 216 -8.79 -0.56 -5.32
C ARG A 216 -7.79 -0.10 -4.25
N MET A 217 -7.62 -0.91 -3.19
CA MET A 217 -6.62 -0.64 -2.16
C MET A 217 -5.19 -0.65 -2.72
N THR A 218 -4.87 -1.53 -3.66
CA THR A 218 -3.56 -1.56 -4.33
C THR A 218 -3.31 -0.27 -5.12
N VAL A 219 -4.29 0.20 -5.89
CA VAL A 219 -4.17 1.46 -6.65
C VAL A 219 -3.98 2.65 -5.72
N CYS A 220 -4.84 2.79 -4.70
CA CYS A 220 -4.75 3.89 -3.74
C CYS A 220 -3.47 3.83 -2.89
N ASN A 221 -3.01 2.63 -2.51
CA ASN A 221 -1.77 2.43 -1.76
C ASN A 221 -0.58 3.10 -2.44
N MET A 222 -0.45 2.93 -3.74
CA MET A 222 0.69 3.43 -4.50
C MET A 222 0.55 4.88 -4.98
N SER A 223 -0.48 5.60 -4.58
CA SER A 223 -0.67 7.02 -4.95
C SER A 223 0.51 7.89 -4.48
N ILE A 224 1.06 7.63 -3.32
CA ILE A 224 2.23 8.34 -2.81
C ILE A 224 3.49 8.12 -3.64
N GLU A 225 3.59 7.02 -4.39
CA GLU A 225 4.78 6.68 -5.17
C GLU A 225 4.97 7.57 -6.41
N TRP A 226 3.94 8.30 -6.80
CA TRP A 226 4.01 9.33 -7.84
C TRP A 226 3.72 10.75 -7.32
N GLY A 227 3.83 10.91 -5.99
CA GLY A 227 3.80 12.19 -5.31
C GLY A 227 2.42 12.69 -4.93
N ALA A 228 1.34 11.97 -5.23
CA ALA A 228 0.00 12.37 -4.82
C ALA A 228 -0.13 12.35 -3.28
N LYS A 229 -0.78 13.36 -2.70
CA LYS A 229 -1.02 13.44 -1.26
C LYS A 229 -1.92 12.31 -0.76
N ALA A 230 -2.94 11.98 -1.56
CA ALA A 230 -3.88 10.90 -1.32
C ALA A 230 -4.40 10.37 -2.65
N GLY A 231 -4.90 9.14 -2.65
CA GLY A 231 -5.67 8.56 -3.74
C GLY A 231 -7.05 8.17 -3.20
N MET A 232 -8.10 8.48 -3.94
CA MET A 232 -9.47 8.21 -3.54
C MET A 232 -10.24 7.50 -4.65
N ILE A 233 -11.17 6.63 -4.27
CA ILE A 233 -12.15 6.01 -5.16
C ILE A 233 -13.52 6.23 -4.52
N ALA A 234 -14.49 6.71 -5.28
CA ALA A 234 -15.86 6.90 -4.79
C ALA A 234 -16.43 5.55 -4.31
N PRO A 235 -17.02 5.50 -3.10
CA PRO A 235 -17.61 4.27 -2.60
C PRO A 235 -18.84 3.89 -3.44
N ASP A 236 -18.99 2.60 -3.66
CA ASP A 236 -20.08 2.00 -4.41
C ASP A 236 -20.53 0.68 -3.79
N GLU A 237 -21.38 -0.07 -4.48
CA GLU A 237 -21.90 -1.35 -4.01
C GLU A 237 -20.78 -2.36 -3.63
N THR A 238 -19.64 -2.33 -4.34
CA THR A 238 -18.47 -3.16 -4.02
C THR A 238 -17.90 -2.78 -2.66
N THR A 239 -17.80 -1.47 -2.38
CA THR A 239 -17.35 -0.94 -1.08
C THR A 239 -18.31 -1.32 0.05
N PHE A 240 -19.61 -1.15 -0.19
CA PHE A 240 -20.64 -1.44 0.82
C PHE A 240 -20.70 -2.94 1.13
N ALA A 241 -20.65 -3.79 0.11
CA ALA A 241 -20.60 -5.24 0.28
C ALA A 241 -19.36 -5.70 1.06
N TYR A 242 -18.21 -5.07 0.83
CA TYR A 242 -16.98 -5.36 1.57
C TYR A 242 -17.09 -5.00 3.06
N LEU A 243 -17.73 -3.88 3.40
CA LEU A 243 -17.85 -3.41 4.79
C LEU A 243 -18.89 -4.16 5.59
N LYS A 244 -19.96 -4.63 4.94
CA LYS A 244 -21.11 -5.24 5.63
C LYS A 244 -20.70 -6.45 6.46
N GLY A 245 -21.04 -6.40 7.76
CA GLY A 245 -20.75 -7.47 8.71
C GLY A 245 -19.31 -7.53 9.21
N ARG A 246 -18.49 -6.53 8.93
CA ARG A 246 -17.16 -6.43 9.51
C ARG A 246 -17.23 -6.01 10.98
N PRO A 247 -16.26 -6.41 11.83
CA PRO A 247 -16.33 -6.26 13.29
C PRO A 247 -16.62 -4.87 13.83
N HIS A 248 -16.21 -3.82 13.08
CA HIS A 248 -16.38 -2.42 13.47
C HIS A 248 -17.14 -1.59 12.44
N ALA A 249 -17.74 -2.25 11.44
CA ALA A 249 -18.68 -1.59 10.54
C ALA A 249 -19.99 -1.28 11.31
N PRO A 250 -20.72 -0.23 10.92
CA PRO A 250 -22.04 0.04 11.49
C PRO A 250 -22.99 -1.13 11.30
N GLU A 251 -23.96 -1.28 12.20
CA GLU A 251 -24.98 -2.33 12.15
C GLU A 251 -26.39 -1.75 12.35
N GLY A 252 -27.42 -2.42 11.82
CA GLY A 252 -28.82 -2.02 12.00
C GLY A 252 -29.09 -0.61 11.52
N ALA A 253 -29.72 0.22 12.36
CA ALA A 253 -30.09 1.60 12.02
C ALA A 253 -28.85 2.49 11.75
N ASP A 254 -27.71 2.23 12.40
CA ASP A 254 -26.47 2.97 12.15
C ASP A 254 -25.92 2.65 10.76
N TRP A 255 -26.07 1.40 10.29
CA TRP A 255 -25.75 1.04 8.91
C TRP A 255 -26.61 1.78 7.90
N ASP A 256 -27.93 1.86 8.14
CA ASP A 256 -28.85 2.54 7.23
C ASP A 256 -28.51 4.03 7.16
N ALA A 257 -28.23 4.68 8.28
CA ALA A 257 -27.81 6.09 8.32
C ALA A 257 -26.46 6.30 7.63
N ALA A 258 -25.50 5.38 7.83
CA ALA A 258 -24.22 5.44 7.15
C ALA A 258 -24.38 5.30 5.63
N MET A 259 -25.23 4.38 5.17
CA MET A 259 -25.53 4.19 3.76
C MET A 259 -26.13 5.44 3.09
N GLU A 260 -27.05 6.14 3.78
CA GLU A 260 -27.60 7.41 3.27
C GLU A 260 -26.50 8.45 3.02
N TYR A 261 -25.52 8.55 3.91
CA TYR A 261 -24.38 9.45 3.75
C TYR A 261 -23.39 8.92 2.69
N TRP A 262 -23.00 7.66 2.75
CA TRP A 262 -21.99 7.09 1.85
C TRP A 262 -22.38 7.17 0.36
N GLN A 263 -23.66 7.03 0.06
CA GLN A 263 -24.21 7.17 -1.30
C GLN A 263 -24.07 8.59 -1.87
N THR A 264 -23.87 9.60 -1.04
CA THR A 264 -23.63 10.99 -1.49
C THR A 264 -22.16 11.24 -1.85
N LEU A 265 -21.24 10.33 -1.48
CA LEU A 265 -19.80 10.48 -1.63
C LEU A 265 -19.34 10.09 -3.03
N HIS A 266 -19.71 10.85 -4.01
CA HIS A 266 -19.24 10.79 -5.40
C HIS A 266 -19.01 12.20 -5.92
N THR A 267 -18.17 12.33 -6.93
CA THR A 267 -17.94 13.61 -7.61
C THR A 267 -19.20 14.01 -8.37
N ASP A 268 -19.60 15.25 -8.24
CA ASP A 268 -20.77 15.80 -8.95
C ASP A 268 -20.51 15.87 -10.46
N ASP A 269 -21.56 15.74 -11.29
CA ASP A 269 -21.43 15.68 -12.76
C ASP A 269 -20.82 16.96 -13.36
N ASP A 270 -21.03 18.12 -12.72
CA ASP A 270 -20.50 19.43 -13.13
C ASP A 270 -19.24 19.85 -12.34
N ALA A 271 -18.64 18.95 -11.58
CA ALA A 271 -17.37 19.20 -10.89
C ALA A 271 -16.22 19.29 -11.90
N VAL A 272 -15.25 20.17 -11.61
CA VAL A 272 -14.08 20.39 -12.45
C VAL A 272 -12.82 20.03 -11.67
N PHE A 273 -12.02 19.15 -12.23
CA PHE A 273 -10.69 18.84 -11.71
C PHE A 273 -9.66 19.85 -12.21
N ASP A 274 -8.63 20.13 -11.38
CA ASP A 274 -7.52 21.00 -11.79
C ASP A 274 -6.69 20.36 -12.91
N THR A 275 -6.62 19.03 -12.96
CA THR A 275 -5.95 18.28 -14.02
C THR A 275 -6.52 16.88 -14.18
N GLU A 276 -6.29 16.27 -15.33
CA GLU A 276 -6.78 14.93 -15.65
C GLU A 276 -5.70 14.08 -16.31
N VAL A 277 -5.68 12.79 -15.97
CA VAL A 277 -4.85 11.77 -16.60
C VAL A 277 -5.75 10.65 -17.10
N TYR A 278 -5.53 10.23 -18.34
CA TYR A 278 -6.28 9.14 -18.96
C TYR A 278 -5.38 7.93 -19.24
N ILE A 279 -5.90 6.73 -18.96
CA ILE A 279 -5.28 5.44 -19.27
C ILE A 279 -6.31 4.58 -20.01
N ASP A 280 -5.90 4.04 -21.15
CA ASP A 280 -6.65 3.01 -21.89
C ASP A 280 -6.24 1.65 -21.32
N ALA A 281 -7.13 1.06 -20.52
CA ALA A 281 -6.89 -0.23 -19.85
C ALA A 281 -6.64 -1.37 -20.84
N THR A 282 -7.26 -1.31 -22.03
CA THR A 282 -7.15 -2.37 -23.04
C THR A 282 -5.75 -2.50 -23.64
N LYS A 283 -4.89 -1.50 -23.43
CA LYS A 283 -3.50 -1.48 -23.93
C LYS A 283 -2.47 -1.82 -22.85
N LEU A 284 -2.92 -2.07 -21.63
CA LEU A 284 -2.01 -2.46 -20.56
C LEU A 284 -1.51 -3.89 -20.79
N THR A 285 -0.29 -4.12 -20.35
CA THR A 285 0.33 -5.44 -20.26
C THR A 285 0.83 -5.63 -18.83
N PRO A 286 1.14 -6.84 -18.38
CA PRO A 286 1.85 -7.03 -17.12
C PRO A 286 3.05 -6.10 -17.05
N PHE A 287 3.20 -5.38 -15.94
CA PHE A 287 4.14 -4.26 -15.82
C PHE A 287 5.18 -4.54 -14.72
N VAL A 288 6.43 -4.18 -14.97
CA VAL A 288 7.54 -4.43 -14.05
C VAL A 288 8.49 -3.24 -14.01
N THR A 289 9.15 -3.03 -12.88
CA THR A 289 10.21 -2.01 -12.79
C THR A 289 11.56 -2.59 -13.20
N TRP A 290 12.33 -1.82 -13.98
CA TRP A 290 13.70 -2.15 -14.39
C TRP A 290 14.77 -1.42 -13.57
N GLY A 291 14.38 -0.36 -12.86
CA GLY A 291 15.29 0.52 -12.15
C GLY A 291 15.07 0.57 -10.64
N THR A 292 15.45 1.69 -10.03
CA THR A 292 15.51 1.90 -8.58
C THR A 292 14.39 2.78 -8.02
N ASN A 293 13.35 3.02 -8.81
CA ASN A 293 12.11 3.68 -8.34
C ASN A 293 10.92 3.21 -9.18
N PRO A 294 9.67 3.39 -8.67
CA PRO A 294 8.47 2.90 -9.37
C PRO A 294 8.20 3.57 -10.73
N GLY A 295 8.75 4.76 -10.99
CA GLY A 295 8.64 5.44 -12.29
C GLY A 295 9.53 4.81 -13.37
N GLN A 296 10.49 4.00 -13.00
CA GLN A 296 11.38 3.27 -13.91
C GLN A 296 10.78 1.88 -14.21
N GLY A 297 9.62 1.87 -14.86
CA GLY A 297 8.86 0.68 -15.22
C GLY A 297 8.58 0.58 -16.71
N VAL A 298 8.38 -0.65 -17.18
CA VAL A 298 8.00 -0.99 -18.57
C VAL A 298 7.07 -2.21 -18.57
N GLY A 299 6.39 -2.44 -19.69
CA GLY A 299 5.68 -3.70 -19.90
C GLY A 299 6.66 -4.89 -19.87
N LEU A 300 6.18 -6.02 -19.37
CA LEU A 300 7.00 -7.25 -19.26
C LEU A 300 7.53 -7.74 -20.62
N ASP A 301 6.84 -7.40 -21.71
CA ASP A 301 7.25 -7.73 -23.08
C ASP A 301 8.32 -6.81 -23.65
N ALA A 302 8.64 -5.74 -22.94
CA ALA A 302 9.65 -4.77 -23.37
C ALA A 302 11.07 -5.21 -22.96
N SER A 303 12.03 -4.41 -23.33
CA SER A 303 13.42 -4.51 -22.88
C SER A 303 13.78 -3.37 -21.95
N VAL A 304 14.85 -3.55 -21.19
CA VAL A 304 15.47 -2.50 -20.38
C VAL A 304 15.79 -1.30 -21.26
N PRO A 305 15.27 -0.08 -20.96
CA PRO A 305 15.47 1.11 -21.80
C PRO A 305 16.95 1.51 -21.92
N ASP A 306 17.29 2.10 -23.06
CA ASP A 306 18.59 2.75 -23.23
C ASP A 306 18.56 4.13 -22.57
N PRO A 307 19.48 4.44 -21.64
CA PRO A 307 19.58 5.77 -21.05
C PRO A 307 19.71 6.90 -22.06
N GLU A 308 20.26 6.65 -23.24
CA GLU A 308 20.43 7.67 -24.28
C GLU A 308 19.13 8.04 -25.00
N GLU A 309 18.09 7.23 -24.88
CA GLU A 309 16.76 7.51 -25.46
C GLU A 309 15.93 8.52 -24.65
N PHE A 310 16.33 8.82 -23.40
CA PHE A 310 15.64 9.84 -22.60
C PHE A 310 16.02 11.24 -23.11
N GLU A 311 15.05 12.15 -23.14
CA GLU A 311 15.29 13.53 -23.62
C GLU A 311 16.05 14.40 -22.60
N ASP A 312 15.75 14.21 -21.30
CA ASP A 312 16.30 14.99 -20.21
C ASP A 312 17.59 14.40 -19.64
N GLU A 313 18.64 15.22 -19.51
CA GLU A 313 19.95 14.78 -18.99
C GLU A 313 19.90 14.27 -17.53
N VAL A 314 18.97 14.76 -16.72
CA VAL A 314 18.76 14.25 -15.34
C VAL A 314 18.17 12.87 -15.41
N ALA A 315 17.20 12.63 -16.29
CA ALA A 315 16.60 11.31 -16.52
C ALA A 315 17.65 10.33 -17.08
N LYS A 316 18.49 10.74 -18.03
CA LYS A 316 19.62 9.91 -18.53
C LYS A 316 20.57 9.50 -17.41
N ALA A 317 21.01 10.48 -16.61
CA ALA A 317 21.92 10.21 -15.49
C ALA A 317 21.28 9.29 -14.43
N SER A 318 19.99 9.47 -14.15
CA SER A 318 19.22 8.60 -13.25
C SER A 318 19.12 7.18 -13.80
N ALA A 319 18.82 7.03 -15.11
CA ALA A 319 18.74 5.73 -15.77
C ALA A 319 20.09 4.99 -15.75
N ARG A 320 21.19 5.67 -16.07
CA ARG A 320 22.54 5.06 -16.01
C ARG A 320 22.87 4.54 -14.62
N ARG A 321 22.61 5.34 -13.56
CA ARG A 321 22.83 4.88 -12.17
C ARG A 321 21.93 3.71 -11.79
N ALA A 322 20.68 3.74 -12.21
CA ALA A 322 19.75 2.66 -11.96
C ALA A 322 20.21 1.34 -12.60
N LEU A 323 20.66 1.38 -13.86
CA LEU A 323 21.19 0.21 -14.56
C LEU A 323 22.46 -0.34 -13.88
N GLU A 324 23.37 0.56 -13.49
CA GLU A 324 24.58 0.16 -12.73
C GLU A 324 24.22 -0.54 -11.42
N TYR A 325 23.33 0.07 -10.61
CA TYR A 325 22.89 -0.53 -9.34
C TYR A 325 22.18 -1.86 -9.56
N MET A 326 21.24 -1.90 -10.50
CA MET A 326 20.48 -3.11 -10.84
C MET A 326 21.32 -4.16 -11.56
N GLY A 327 22.53 -3.82 -12.02
CA GLY A 327 23.39 -4.73 -12.80
C GLY A 327 22.71 -5.19 -14.08
N LEU A 328 22.05 -4.26 -14.80
CA LEU A 328 21.35 -4.51 -16.05
C LEU A 328 22.02 -3.77 -17.21
N THR A 329 21.87 -4.34 -18.39
CA THR A 329 22.32 -3.72 -19.65
C THR A 329 21.11 -3.29 -20.46
N ALA A 330 21.19 -2.09 -21.07
CA ALA A 330 20.17 -1.62 -22.01
C ALA A 330 19.88 -2.67 -23.10
N GLY A 331 18.63 -2.78 -23.50
CA GLY A 331 18.19 -3.77 -24.50
C GLY A 331 17.99 -5.19 -23.98
N THR A 332 18.33 -5.49 -22.71
CA THR A 332 18.03 -6.79 -22.11
C THR A 332 16.51 -7.00 -22.04
N PRO A 333 15.94 -8.09 -22.62
CA PRO A 333 14.52 -8.37 -22.49
C PRO A 333 14.14 -8.55 -21.00
N MET A 334 13.03 -7.95 -20.56
CA MET A 334 12.59 -8.09 -19.16
C MET A 334 12.37 -9.54 -18.78
N ARG A 335 11.77 -10.35 -19.65
CA ARG A 335 11.58 -11.81 -19.45
C ARG A 335 12.87 -12.61 -19.32
N GLY A 336 14.02 -12.06 -19.73
CA GLY A 336 15.34 -12.69 -19.58
C GLY A 336 16.01 -12.43 -18.24
N ILE A 337 15.42 -11.64 -17.34
CA ILE A 337 16.02 -11.26 -16.07
C ILE A 337 15.70 -12.32 -15.01
N SER A 338 16.73 -13.06 -14.59
CA SER A 338 16.64 -14.05 -13.51
C SER A 338 16.50 -13.38 -12.14
N VAL A 339 15.86 -14.06 -11.20
CA VAL A 339 15.69 -13.63 -9.82
C VAL A 339 16.19 -14.69 -8.84
N ASP A 340 16.65 -14.24 -7.68
CA ASP A 340 17.07 -15.11 -6.57
C ASP A 340 15.96 -15.29 -5.54
N THR A 341 15.09 -14.27 -5.43
CA THR A 341 14.03 -14.23 -4.41
C THR A 341 12.72 -13.71 -5.03
N VAL A 342 11.61 -14.29 -4.61
CA VAL A 342 10.26 -13.77 -4.87
C VAL A 342 9.60 -13.44 -3.55
N PHE A 343 9.05 -12.22 -3.44
CA PHE A 343 8.31 -11.76 -2.28
C PHE A 343 6.85 -11.49 -2.63
N LEU A 344 5.96 -12.24 -2.01
CA LEU A 344 4.51 -12.05 -2.06
C LEU A 344 4.01 -11.58 -0.70
N GLY A 345 3.60 -10.31 -0.58
CA GLY A 345 3.21 -9.72 0.69
C GLY A 345 3.07 -8.21 0.63
N SER A 346 3.27 -7.52 1.77
CA SER A 346 3.17 -6.07 1.90
C SER A 346 1.73 -5.56 2.06
N CYS A 347 1.58 -4.30 2.52
CA CYS A 347 0.28 -3.61 2.52
C CYS A 347 -0.31 -3.45 1.11
N THR A 348 0.51 -3.54 0.08
CA THR A 348 0.08 -3.43 -1.31
C THR A 348 -0.63 -4.71 -1.77
N ASN A 349 -0.02 -5.88 -1.57
CA ASN A 349 -0.49 -7.16 -2.12
C ASN A 349 -0.29 -8.35 -1.15
N GLY A 350 -0.66 -8.17 0.12
CA GLY A 350 -0.68 -9.23 1.12
C GLY A 350 -2.09 -9.61 1.59
N ARG A 351 -3.13 -9.31 0.79
CA ARG A 351 -4.52 -9.57 1.12
C ARG A 351 -4.95 -10.95 0.61
N ILE A 352 -6.13 -11.40 1.02
CA ILE A 352 -6.60 -12.77 0.70
C ILE A 352 -6.74 -13.01 -0.82
N GLU A 353 -7.17 -12.01 -1.59
CA GLU A 353 -7.29 -12.14 -3.05
C GLU A 353 -5.94 -12.27 -3.74
N ASP A 354 -4.92 -11.52 -3.27
CA ASP A 354 -3.55 -11.62 -3.78
C ASP A 354 -3.01 -13.04 -3.58
N LEU A 355 -3.26 -13.63 -2.39
CA LEU A 355 -2.85 -14.99 -2.07
C LEU A 355 -3.61 -16.04 -2.90
N ARG A 356 -4.93 -15.85 -3.09
CA ARG A 356 -5.74 -16.75 -3.94
C ARG A 356 -5.26 -16.73 -5.39
N LEU A 357 -5.02 -15.52 -5.93
CA LEU A 357 -4.51 -15.36 -7.30
C LEU A 357 -3.16 -16.07 -7.47
N ALA A 358 -2.21 -15.78 -6.60
CA ALA A 358 -0.88 -16.39 -6.67
C ALA A 358 -0.91 -17.91 -6.44
N ALA A 359 -1.74 -18.40 -5.49
CA ALA A 359 -1.93 -19.81 -5.26
C ALA A 359 -2.53 -20.54 -6.47
N GLY A 360 -3.50 -19.90 -7.16
CA GLY A 360 -4.09 -20.44 -8.38
C GLY A 360 -3.06 -20.64 -9.51
N ILE A 361 -2.12 -19.70 -9.62
CA ILE A 361 -1.06 -19.75 -10.65
C ILE A 361 0.01 -20.79 -10.29
N ILE A 362 0.48 -20.82 -9.03
CA ILE A 362 1.56 -21.73 -8.64
C ILE A 362 1.10 -23.17 -8.41
N LYS A 363 -0.20 -23.42 -8.32
CA LYS A 363 -0.78 -24.75 -8.05
C LYS A 363 -0.35 -25.76 -9.10
N GLY A 364 0.27 -26.86 -8.65
CA GLY A 364 0.79 -27.93 -9.52
C GLY A 364 2.19 -27.68 -10.06
N HIS A 365 2.74 -26.51 -9.82
CA HIS A 365 4.12 -26.17 -10.17
C HIS A 365 5.04 -26.23 -8.95
N LYS A 366 6.34 -26.05 -9.19
CA LYS A 366 7.38 -25.91 -8.16
C LYS A 366 8.06 -24.56 -8.32
N VAL A 367 8.47 -23.99 -7.20
CA VAL A 367 9.43 -22.88 -7.22
C VAL A 367 10.71 -23.35 -7.89
N ALA A 368 11.24 -22.55 -8.80
CA ALA A 368 12.44 -22.89 -9.57
C ALA A 368 13.64 -23.13 -8.66
N ASP A 369 14.51 -24.04 -9.08
CA ASP A 369 15.75 -24.33 -8.35
C ASP A 369 16.60 -23.06 -8.17
N GLY A 370 17.04 -22.82 -6.94
CA GLY A 370 17.82 -21.63 -6.59
C GLY A 370 16.99 -20.37 -6.30
N VAL A 371 15.68 -20.40 -6.49
CA VAL A 371 14.79 -19.30 -6.12
C VAL A 371 14.20 -19.53 -4.73
N ARG A 372 14.22 -18.50 -3.91
CA ARG A 372 13.54 -18.46 -2.62
C ARG A 372 12.22 -17.68 -2.74
N MET A 373 11.10 -18.28 -2.43
CA MET A 373 9.81 -17.59 -2.42
C MET A 373 9.29 -17.41 -0.99
N LEU A 374 9.08 -16.16 -0.58
CA LEU A 374 8.45 -15.81 0.69
C LEU A 374 7.00 -15.40 0.43
N VAL A 375 6.07 -16.01 1.16
CA VAL A 375 4.65 -15.68 1.15
C VAL A 375 4.26 -15.18 2.54
N VAL A 376 3.95 -13.89 2.62
CA VAL A 376 3.70 -13.19 3.88
C VAL A 376 2.29 -12.60 3.88
N PRO A 377 1.32 -13.23 4.56
CA PRO A 377 -0.01 -12.65 4.73
C PRO A 377 0.06 -11.29 5.43
N GLY A 378 -0.78 -10.35 5.02
CA GLY A 378 -0.74 -8.99 5.55
C GLY A 378 -1.34 -8.84 6.95
N SER A 379 -2.09 -9.82 7.44
CA SER A 379 -2.61 -9.87 8.81
C SER A 379 -2.79 -11.30 9.29
N ALA A 380 -2.90 -11.49 10.61
CA ALA A 380 -3.17 -12.79 11.20
C ALA A 380 -4.53 -13.35 10.73
N ARG A 381 -5.55 -12.49 10.54
CA ARG A 381 -6.85 -12.92 9.98
C ARG A 381 -6.74 -13.36 8.52
N VAL A 382 -5.96 -12.67 7.67
CA VAL A 382 -5.70 -13.12 6.30
C VAL A 382 -5.00 -14.46 6.31
N ARG A 383 -4.02 -14.64 7.20
CA ARG A 383 -3.31 -15.92 7.36
C ARG A 383 -4.25 -17.04 7.79
N GLU A 384 -5.09 -16.80 8.80
CA GLU A 384 -6.10 -17.74 9.27
C GLU A 384 -7.07 -18.16 8.14
N GLN A 385 -7.56 -17.17 7.38
CA GLN A 385 -8.44 -17.42 6.26
C GLN A 385 -7.74 -18.19 5.13
N ALA A 386 -6.54 -17.84 4.76
CA ALA A 386 -5.76 -18.53 3.74
C ALA A 386 -5.52 -20.00 4.10
N MET A 387 -5.21 -20.28 5.38
CA MET A 387 -5.05 -21.65 5.88
C MET A 387 -6.39 -22.42 5.87
N ALA A 388 -7.49 -21.76 6.23
CA ALA A 388 -8.82 -22.39 6.17
C ALA A 388 -9.24 -22.74 4.73
N GLU A 389 -8.71 -22.02 3.74
CA GLU A 389 -8.91 -22.27 2.31
C GLU A 389 -7.86 -23.23 1.71
N GLY A 390 -6.85 -23.67 2.47
CA GLY A 390 -5.78 -24.56 2.03
C GLY A 390 -4.75 -23.90 1.12
N LEU A 391 -4.67 -22.55 1.10
CA LEU A 391 -3.71 -21.83 0.25
C LEU A 391 -2.28 -22.03 0.72
N ASP A 392 -2.05 -22.12 2.02
CA ASP A 392 -0.74 -22.40 2.62
C ASP A 392 -0.19 -23.75 2.17
N GLU A 393 -1.03 -24.77 2.09
CA GLU A 393 -0.63 -26.09 1.59
C GLU A 393 -0.17 -26.03 0.12
N ILE A 394 -0.85 -25.24 -0.72
CA ILE A 394 -0.47 -25.03 -2.12
C ILE A 394 0.93 -24.41 -2.21
N PHE A 395 1.18 -23.34 -1.44
CA PHE A 395 2.48 -22.66 -1.42
C PHE A 395 3.59 -23.56 -0.88
N LEU A 396 3.34 -24.26 0.24
CA LEU A 396 4.30 -25.21 0.83
C LEU A 396 4.62 -26.38 -0.11
N GLN A 397 3.60 -26.92 -0.78
CA GLN A 397 3.81 -27.97 -1.79
C GLN A 397 4.62 -27.48 -2.99
N ALA A 398 4.47 -26.23 -3.36
CA ALA A 398 5.30 -25.62 -4.40
C ALA A 398 6.77 -25.39 -3.95
N GLY A 399 7.05 -25.42 -2.65
CA GLY A 399 8.38 -25.15 -2.09
C GLY A 399 8.58 -23.72 -1.62
N ALA A 400 7.50 -22.93 -1.51
CA ALA A 400 7.54 -21.59 -0.95
C ALA A 400 7.57 -21.61 0.60
N GLU A 401 8.05 -20.52 1.19
CA GLU A 401 8.08 -20.32 2.64
C GLU A 401 6.81 -19.61 3.09
N TRP A 402 5.94 -20.29 3.83
CA TRP A 402 4.74 -19.71 4.43
C TRP A 402 5.10 -19.03 5.76
N ARG A 403 4.81 -17.74 5.87
CA ARG A 403 5.26 -16.87 6.95
C ARG A 403 4.11 -16.44 7.87
N GLU A 404 4.47 -15.90 9.03
CA GLU A 404 3.54 -15.15 9.88
C GLU A 404 3.29 -13.75 9.30
N ALA A 405 2.21 -13.08 9.76
CA ALA A 405 1.81 -11.78 9.24
C ALA A 405 2.76 -10.65 9.67
N GLY A 406 3.02 -9.72 8.74
CA GLY A 406 3.85 -8.54 8.99
C GLY A 406 4.29 -7.85 7.71
N CYS A 407 5.07 -6.77 7.84
CA CYS A 407 5.63 -6.04 6.69
C CYS A 407 6.77 -6.79 6.00
N SER A 408 7.51 -7.65 6.72
CA SER A 408 8.58 -8.50 6.15
C SER A 408 9.56 -7.71 5.27
N MET A 409 9.85 -8.20 4.07
CA MET A 409 10.76 -7.58 3.12
C MET A 409 10.31 -6.21 2.59
N CYS A 410 9.06 -5.79 2.81
CA CYS A 410 8.59 -4.51 2.27
C CYS A 410 9.47 -3.31 2.70
N LEU A 411 9.95 -3.32 3.94
CA LEU A 411 10.83 -2.29 4.49
C LEU A 411 12.21 -2.83 4.90
N GLY A 412 12.36 -4.16 5.07
CA GLY A 412 13.62 -4.77 5.49
C GLY A 412 14.09 -4.35 6.89
N MET A 413 13.17 -3.98 7.79
CA MET A 413 13.45 -3.65 9.21
C MET A 413 13.36 -4.88 10.13
N ASN A 414 13.31 -6.06 9.59
CA ASN A 414 13.21 -7.35 10.24
C ASN A 414 14.21 -8.32 9.59
N PRO A 415 14.30 -9.58 10.01
CA PRO A 415 15.28 -10.55 9.45
C PRO A 415 15.07 -10.91 7.98
N ASP A 416 13.90 -10.59 7.39
CA ASP A 416 13.61 -10.88 5.99
C ASP A 416 14.24 -9.81 5.10
N GLN A 417 15.47 -10.03 4.67
CA GLN A 417 16.25 -9.12 3.83
C GLN A 417 16.94 -9.86 2.69
N LEU A 418 17.21 -9.14 1.61
CA LEU A 418 18.08 -9.57 0.53
C LEU A 418 19.55 -9.42 0.94
N ALA A 419 20.38 -10.35 0.55
CA ALA A 419 21.82 -10.20 0.60
C ALA A 419 22.31 -9.23 -0.51
N PRO A 420 23.52 -8.64 -0.35
CA PRO A 420 24.09 -7.78 -1.37
C PRO A 420 24.21 -8.49 -2.73
N GLY A 421 23.64 -7.87 -3.76
CA GLY A 421 23.63 -8.41 -5.13
C GLY A 421 22.44 -9.31 -5.46
N GLU A 422 21.71 -9.83 -4.46
CA GLU A 422 20.49 -10.60 -4.70
C GLU A 422 19.42 -9.77 -5.40
N ARG A 423 18.70 -10.42 -6.30
CA ARG A 423 17.63 -9.83 -7.10
C ARG A 423 16.28 -10.41 -6.70
N SER A 424 15.30 -9.54 -6.46
CA SER A 424 13.95 -9.98 -6.15
C SER A 424 12.90 -9.48 -7.15
N ALA A 425 11.90 -10.33 -7.40
CA ALA A 425 10.59 -9.91 -7.87
C ALA A 425 9.66 -9.75 -6.65
N SER A 426 9.12 -8.56 -6.45
CA SER A 426 8.46 -8.20 -5.20
C SER A 426 7.12 -7.51 -5.43
N THR A 427 6.11 -7.92 -4.67
CA THR A 427 4.80 -7.26 -4.65
C THR A 427 4.75 -6.06 -3.71
N SER A 428 5.88 -5.63 -3.15
CA SER A 428 5.97 -4.40 -2.36
C SER A 428 5.68 -3.15 -3.22
N ASN A 429 5.69 -1.98 -2.59
CA ASN A 429 5.32 -0.71 -3.23
C ASN A 429 6.52 0.15 -3.63
N ARG A 430 7.70 -0.08 -3.05
CA ARG A 430 8.94 0.68 -3.27
C ARG A 430 10.13 -0.22 -3.54
N ASN A 431 11.03 0.25 -4.40
CA ASN A 431 12.23 -0.48 -4.80
C ASN A 431 13.50 0.39 -4.86
N PHE A 432 13.56 1.49 -4.10
CA PHE A 432 14.78 2.28 -4.05
C PHE A 432 15.96 1.48 -3.48
N GLU A 433 17.17 1.93 -3.75
CA GLU A 433 18.43 1.28 -3.37
C GLU A 433 18.47 0.88 -1.90
N GLY A 434 18.68 -0.39 -1.62
CA GLY A 434 18.76 -0.94 -0.26
C GLY A 434 17.43 -1.13 0.47
N ARG A 435 16.28 -0.86 -0.14
CA ARG A 435 14.95 -0.96 0.51
C ARG A 435 14.67 -2.31 1.13
N GLN A 436 15.01 -3.40 0.44
CA GLN A 436 14.79 -4.78 0.89
C GLN A 436 16.06 -5.44 1.45
N GLY A 437 17.09 -4.66 1.71
CA GLY A 437 18.41 -5.11 2.17
C GLY A 437 19.52 -4.36 1.46
N LYS A 438 20.62 -4.10 2.15
CA LYS A 438 21.76 -3.34 1.60
C LYS A 438 22.32 -4.01 0.35
N GLY A 439 22.28 -3.32 -0.80
CA GLY A 439 22.76 -3.84 -2.09
C GLY A 439 21.80 -4.82 -2.77
N GLY A 440 20.60 -5.04 -2.21
CA GLY A 440 19.55 -5.83 -2.82
C GLY A 440 18.93 -5.11 -4.02
N ARG A 441 18.53 -5.84 -5.05
CA ARG A 441 17.99 -5.36 -6.33
C ARG A 441 16.55 -5.80 -6.46
N THR A 442 15.60 -4.87 -6.50
CA THR A 442 14.17 -5.18 -6.44
C THR A 442 13.43 -4.73 -7.70
N HIS A 443 12.73 -5.67 -8.33
CA HIS A 443 11.72 -5.40 -9.36
C HIS A 443 10.33 -5.43 -8.72
N LEU A 444 9.58 -4.34 -8.85
CA LEU A 444 8.17 -4.33 -8.45
C LEU A 444 7.34 -5.06 -9.51
N VAL A 445 6.51 -5.97 -9.05
CA VAL A 445 5.67 -6.81 -9.90
C VAL A 445 4.29 -7.01 -9.27
N SER A 446 3.31 -7.44 -10.07
CA SER A 446 2.00 -7.88 -9.58
C SER A 446 2.09 -9.26 -8.90
N PRO A 447 1.10 -9.65 -8.08
CA PRO A 447 1.02 -11.01 -7.53
C PRO A 447 1.04 -12.11 -8.58
N ALA A 448 0.42 -11.85 -9.74
CA ALA A 448 0.39 -12.77 -10.87
C ALA A 448 1.79 -12.99 -11.45
N VAL A 449 2.50 -11.89 -11.73
CA VAL A 449 3.89 -11.93 -12.22
C VAL A 449 4.82 -12.55 -11.17
N ALA A 450 4.63 -12.22 -9.87
CA ALA A 450 5.43 -12.83 -8.80
C ALA A 450 5.30 -14.35 -8.77
N ALA A 451 4.08 -14.88 -8.84
CA ALA A 451 3.84 -16.32 -8.83
C ALA A 451 4.45 -17.03 -10.05
N ALA A 452 4.25 -16.47 -11.25
CA ALA A 452 4.84 -17.03 -12.48
C ALA A 452 6.39 -16.95 -12.45
N THR A 453 6.94 -15.84 -11.98
CA THR A 453 8.40 -15.67 -11.80
C THR A 453 8.98 -16.67 -10.83
N ALA A 454 8.27 -17.02 -9.76
CA ALA A 454 8.73 -18.05 -8.81
C ALA A 454 8.86 -19.42 -9.48
N VAL A 455 7.97 -19.75 -10.42
CA VAL A 455 7.98 -21.03 -11.15
C VAL A 455 9.08 -21.07 -12.21
N THR A 456 9.30 -19.96 -12.93
CA THR A 456 10.25 -19.91 -14.04
C THR A 456 11.69 -19.57 -13.63
N GLY A 457 11.88 -18.90 -12.49
CA GLY A 457 13.17 -18.38 -12.04
C GLY A 457 13.62 -17.08 -12.73
N HIS A 458 12.78 -16.52 -13.61
CA HIS A 458 12.98 -15.24 -14.28
C HIS A 458 11.64 -14.50 -14.40
N LEU A 459 11.67 -13.19 -14.68
CA LEU A 459 10.45 -12.40 -14.80
C LEU A 459 9.51 -13.00 -15.85
N ALA A 460 8.29 -13.37 -15.46
CA ALA A 460 7.33 -14.07 -16.29
C ALA A 460 5.89 -13.69 -15.93
N ALA A 461 4.97 -13.80 -16.89
CA ALA A 461 3.53 -13.73 -16.69
C ALA A 461 2.91 -15.13 -16.58
N PRO A 462 1.69 -15.27 -16.04
CA PRO A 462 0.98 -16.55 -15.99
C PRO A 462 0.87 -17.26 -17.35
N SER A 463 0.70 -16.49 -18.42
CA SER A 463 0.66 -17.01 -19.80
C SER A 463 1.97 -17.64 -20.29
N ASP A 464 3.05 -17.53 -19.54
CA ASP A 464 4.33 -18.18 -19.85
C ASP A 464 4.47 -19.58 -19.24
N LEU A 465 3.52 -19.99 -18.40
CA LEU A 465 3.46 -21.31 -17.76
C LEU A 465 2.62 -22.29 -18.58
#